data_4793c4d420c3565747604f6c97a451b0
#
_entry.id   4793c4d420c3565747604f6c97a451b0
#
_cell.length_a   1.000
_cell.length_b   1.000
_cell.length_c   1.000
_cell.angle_alpha   90.00
_cell.angle_beta   90.00
_cell.angle_gamma   90.00
#
_symmetry.space_group_name_H-M   'P 1'
#
loop_
_entity.id
_entity.type
_entity.pdbx_description
1 polymer ?
#
loop_
_entity_poly.entity_id
_entity_poly.type
_entity_poly.pdbx_seq_one_letter_code
_entity_poly.pdbx_strand_id
1 'polypeptide(L)'
;GEVCWLFCSRAPRRQMGWVTRHVRRVRPLRFLAVACLATFVWLQMRLTLLGQVSIEVGSPGSPASAQPNLTWALFNSTREVEILREYVAQLNQAQMIHNLELFGPLQPDDPVIVIQVHNRWHYLVALIDSLRAARDINRTLVIFSHDEYSPVIESLPYKVDFCKMMQIFLPHSIQLYPNQFPGQDLNDCPRNIKKDDAIKRGCNNALHPDSFGHYREAKFSQTKHHWWWKMNRVMDGLNATKDHAGPFILLEEDHYATPDFLHVLRLMEAERRTSHKQCSMLVLGSYAKSFNYHITGNQVEILKWSSSKHNMGMVLYRDLWVTIRNNCSNMFCHFDDYNWDWSLYRVSTMCLSAPIQAMVVKSTRIFHTGECGVHHRSKNCSSQKMVQQARNVIGSARSYLFPKSIQVKHGMQRNLKPPKGNGGWGDVRDHQLCLRSSSVSTVHR
;
A
#
# COMPACT_ATOMS: atom_id res chain seq x y z
N GLY A 1 -1.33 45.93 40.59
CA GLY A 1 -1.02 46.02 41.97
C GLY A 1 -0.50 44.62 42.40
N GLU A 2 0.79 44.28 42.55
CA GLU A 2 1.61 44.54 43.77
C GLU A 2 0.96 43.85 44.99
N VAL A 3 1.58 43.02 45.81
CA VAL A 3 2.86 43.00 46.52
C VAL A 3 2.90 41.66 47.22
N CYS A 4 3.86 40.76 47.20
CA CYS A 4 5.16 40.71 47.85
C CYS A 4 5.16 40.38 49.38
N TRP A 5 6.15 39.65 49.79
CA TRP A 5 6.84 39.43 51.11
C TRP A 5 6.56 38.08 51.77
N LEU A 6 7.52 37.26 52.00
CA LEU A 6 8.89 37.17 52.54
C LEU A 6 8.95 36.66 54.00
N PHE A 7 9.97 35.83 54.25
CA PHE A 7 10.68 35.52 55.50
C PHE A 7 10.08 34.47 56.46
N CYS A 8 10.80 33.68 57.14
CA CYS A 8 12.21 33.43 57.35
C CYS A 8 12.37 32.22 58.31
N SER A 9 13.38 31.45 58.06
CA SER A 9 14.39 30.84 58.94
C SER A 9 14.03 30.30 60.33
N ARG A 10 14.47 29.11 60.64
CA ARG A 10 15.58 28.78 61.60
C ARG A 10 15.60 27.29 61.96
N ALA A 11 16.74 26.67 61.76
CA ALA A 11 17.19 25.51 62.52
C ALA A 11 17.69 26.04 63.90
N PRO A 12 17.91 25.23 64.95
CA PRO A 12 18.97 24.24 64.95
C PRO A 12 18.85 23.06 66.00
N ARG A 13 19.84 22.17 65.86
CA ARG A 13 20.54 21.36 66.86
C ARG A 13 20.01 20.00 67.32
N ARG A 14 20.83 19.04 66.91
CA ARG A 14 21.53 17.98 67.66
C ARG A 14 20.75 17.22 68.74
N GLN A 15 20.70 15.91 68.55
CA GLN A 15 21.35 15.01 69.49
C GLN A 15 21.69 13.64 68.87
N MET A 16 22.79 13.18 69.25
CA MET A 16 23.59 12.01 68.95
C MET A 16 22.99 10.76 69.62
N GLY A 17 23.06 9.62 68.98
CA GLY A 17 22.96 8.41 69.78
C GLY A 17 22.55 7.16 68.97
N TRP A 18 23.53 6.28 68.90
CA TRP A 18 23.49 4.81 68.79
C TRP A 18 23.45 4.18 67.36
N VAL A 19 24.66 3.87 66.98
CA VAL A 19 25.02 2.83 66.07
C VAL A 19 24.69 1.47 66.67
N THR A 20 23.84 0.68 66.00
CA THR A 20 23.90 -0.77 66.12
C THR A 20 23.69 -1.43 64.75
N ARG A 21 24.73 -2.06 64.32
CA ARG A 21 24.92 -3.14 63.38
C ARG A 21 23.63 -3.85 62.90
N HIS A 22 23.28 -3.69 61.58
CA HIS A 22 22.57 -4.71 60.83
C HIS A 22 23.13 -4.80 59.38
N VAL A 23 24.38 -5.24 59.33
CA VAL A 23 24.98 -5.72 58.07
C VAL A 23 25.14 -7.23 58.22
N ARG A 24 24.26 -8.01 57.57
CA ARG A 24 24.53 -9.40 57.17
C ARG A 24 23.26 -10.24 56.91
N ARG A 25 22.31 -9.79 56.07
CA ARG A 25 21.28 -10.73 55.54
C ARG A 25 20.78 -10.45 54.12
N VAL A 26 21.48 -9.65 53.29
CA VAL A 26 21.01 -9.27 51.95
C VAL A 26 21.71 -10.04 50.81
N ARG A 27 22.77 -10.79 51.14
CA ARG A 27 23.51 -11.54 50.09
C ARG A 27 22.80 -12.78 49.52
N PRO A 28 22.09 -13.64 50.26
CA PRO A 28 21.45 -14.81 49.67
C PRO A 28 20.27 -14.45 48.76
N LEU A 29 19.48 -13.40 49.08
CA LEU A 29 18.33 -13.01 48.23
C LEU A 29 18.76 -12.47 46.85
N ARG A 30 19.89 -11.76 46.76
CA ARG A 30 20.43 -11.28 45.49
C ARG A 30 20.93 -12.42 44.61
N PHE A 31 21.55 -13.43 45.17
CA PHE A 31 21.97 -14.62 44.42
C PHE A 31 20.77 -15.44 43.95
N LEU A 32 19.72 -15.57 44.75
CA LEU A 32 18.47 -16.24 44.32
C LEU A 32 17.78 -15.45 43.17
N ALA A 33 17.70 -14.13 43.26
CA ALA A 33 17.10 -13.31 42.21
C ALA A 33 17.88 -13.38 40.89
N VAL A 34 19.22 -13.38 40.94
CA VAL A 34 20.06 -13.54 39.74
C VAL A 34 19.94 -14.97 39.16
N ALA A 35 19.89 -15.98 40.02
CA ALA A 35 19.67 -17.36 39.58
C ALA A 35 18.29 -17.56 38.94
N CYS A 36 17.24 -16.98 39.52
CA CYS A 36 15.88 -17.00 38.92
C CYS A 36 15.82 -16.25 37.60
N LEU A 37 16.48 -15.11 37.43
CA LEU A 37 16.58 -14.38 36.17
C LEU A 37 17.36 -15.18 35.15
N ALA A 38 18.46 -15.81 35.48
CA ALA A 38 19.27 -16.63 34.61
C ALA A 38 18.49 -17.88 34.13
N THR A 39 17.76 -18.53 35.04
CA THR A 39 16.89 -19.66 34.68
C THR A 39 15.70 -19.24 33.83
N PHE A 40 15.12 -18.07 34.05
CA PHE A 40 14.03 -17.53 33.24
C PHE A 40 14.51 -17.19 31.81
N VAL A 41 15.67 -16.54 31.68
CA VAL A 41 16.28 -16.24 30.38
C VAL A 41 16.66 -17.54 29.66
N TRP A 42 17.21 -18.54 30.36
CA TRP A 42 17.53 -19.84 29.80
C TRP A 42 16.26 -20.61 29.36
N LEU A 43 15.18 -20.53 30.12
CA LEU A 43 13.89 -21.12 29.78
C LEU A 43 13.26 -20.43 28.55
N GLN A 44 13.34 -19.11 28.48
CA GLN A 44 12.89 -18.34 27.32
C GLN A 44 13.71 -18.70 26.07
N MET A 45 15.04 -18.79 26.17
CA MET A 45 15.89 -19.26 25.08
C MET A 45 15.56 -20.72 24.65
N ARG A 46 15.24 -21.60 25.61
CA ARG A 46 14.82 -22.98 25.30
C ARG A 46 13.44 -23.02 24.67
N LEU A 47 12.49 -22.19 25.10
CA LEU A 47 11.15 -22.10 24.50
C LEU A 47 11.20 -21.52 23.08
N THR A 48 12.08 -20.57 22.80
CA THR A 48 12.29 -20.06 21.44
C THR A 48 13.00 -21.06 20.54
N LEU A 49 13.92 -21.86 21.07
CA LEU A 49 14.57 -22.96 20.33
C LEU A 49 13.65 -24.18 20.14
N LEU A 50 12.74 -24.46 21.07
CA LEU A 50 11.75 -25.55 20.95
C LEU A 50 10.53 -25.13 20.11
N GLY A 51 10.26 -23.84 19.99
CA GLY A 51 9.24 -23.30 19.05
C GLY A 51 9.65 -23.36 17.58
N GLN A 52 10.88 -23.79 17.27
CA GLN A 52 11.38 -24.03 15.91
C GLN A 52 11.36 -25.51 15.47
N VAL A 53 10.82 -26.41 16.29
CA VAL A 53 10.74 -27.84 15.96
C VAL A 53 9.27 -28.27 15.87
N SER A 54 8.81 -28.42 14.63
CA SER A 54 7.85 -29.38 14.10
C SER A 54 6.44 -29.44 14.72
N ILE A 55 5.45 -29.03 13.94
CA ILE A 55 4.16 -29.73 13.91
C ILE A 55 4.05 -30.39 12.53
N GLU A 56 4.50 -31.64 12.44
CA GLU A 56 3.98 -32.58 11.43
C GLU A 56 2.64 -33.08 11.91
N VAL A 57 1.57 -32.65 11.29
CA VAL A 57 0.28 -33.37 11.34
C VAL A 57 0.09 -33.98 9.97
N GLY A 58 0.39 -35.28 9.89
CA GLY A 58 0.09 -36.07 8.73
C GLY A 58 -1.40 -36.26 8.55
N SER A 59 -1.88 -36.05 7.34
CA SER A 59 -3.13 -36.60 6.80
C SER A 59 -2.90 -37.07 5.37
N PRO A 60 -3.46 -38.23 4.98
CA PRO A 60 -3.01 -38.94 3.78
C PRO A 60 -3.74 -38.51 2.52
N GLY A 61 -2.99 -38.26 1.46
CA GLY A 61 -3.47 -38.40 0.10
C GLY A 61 -3.66 -37.11 -0.73
N SER A 62 -2.54 -36.49 -1.17
CA SER A 62 -2.45 -35.80 -2.44
C SER A 62 -0.96 -35.64 -2.82
N PRO A 63 -0.58 -35.67 -4.10
CA PRO A 63 0.83 -35.66 -4.48
C PRO A 63 1.46 -34.33 -4.10
N ALA A 64 2.32 -34.36 -3.10
CA ALA A 64 3.12 -33.22 -2.65
C ALA A 64 4.11 -32.85 -3.75
N SER A 65 3.86 -31.71 -4.41
CA SER A 65 4.92 -30.96 -5.04
C SER A 65 5.84 -30.46 -3.92
N ALA A 66 7.08 -30.93 -3.89
CA ALA A 66 8.08 -30.55 -2.91
C ALA A 66 8.27 -29.01 -2.96
N GLN A 67 7.70 -28.30 -2.00
CA GLN A 67 8.06 -26.90 -1.75
C GLN A 67 9.48 -26.91 -1.17
N PRO A 68 10.42 -26.16 -1.75
CA PRO A 68 11.73 -26.02 -1.15
C PRO A 68 11.57 -25.26 0.18
N ASN A 69 12.07 -25.87 1.28
CA ASN A 69 12.22 -25.21 2.58
C ASN A 69 13.25 -24.08 2.44
N LEU A 70 12.82 -22.91 1.95
CA LEU A 70 13.65 -21.73 1.88
C LEU A 70 13.53 -20.98 3.21
N THR A 71 14.59 -21.01 4.02
CA THR A 71 14.78 -20.11 5.15
C THR A 71 15.23 -18.74 4.60
N TRP A 72 14.37 -17.77 4.64
CA TRP A 72 14.41 -16.47 3.94
C TRP A 72 15.28 -15.38 4.61
N ALA A 73 16.31 -15.76 5.31
CA ALA A 73 17.28 -14.80 5.84
C ALA A 73 18.28 -14.41 4.74
N LEU A 74 18.03 -13.26 4.08
CA LEU A 74 18.95 -12.55 3.20
C LEU A 74 19.37 -13.32 1.93
N PHE A 75 18.69 -13.05 0.81
CA PHE A 75 19.16 -13.42 -0.53
C PHE A 75 20.45 -12.66 -0.87
N ASN A 76 21.60 -13.23 -0.56
CA ASN A 76 22.90 -12.62 -0.81
C ASN A 76 23.66 -13.25 -1.98
N SER A 77 23.14 -14.34 -2.55
CA SER A 77 23.79 -14.99 -3.70
C SER A 77 22.97 -14.83 -4.99
N THR A 78 23.65 -14.74 -6.12
CA THR A 78 23.05 -14.70 -7.46
C THR A 78 22.06 -15.86 -7.69
N ARG A 79 22.40 -17.05 -7.19
CA ARG A 79 21.57 -18.25 -7.30
C ARG A 79 20.23 -18.12 -6.57
N GLU A 80 20.25 -17.55 -5.39
CA GLU A 80 19.00 -17.35 -4.60
C GLU A 80 18.06 -16.37 -5.29
N VAL A 81 18.61 -15.30 -5.87
CA VAL A 81 17.83 -14.33 -6.65
C VAL A 81 17.20 -14.98 -7.89
N GLU A 82 17.93 -15.87 -8.58
CA GLU A 82 17.40 -16.62 -9.74
C GLU A 82 16.26 -17.55 -9.32
N ILE A 83 16.42 -18.31 -8.24
CA ILE A 83 15.35 -19.16 -7.68
C ILE A 83 14.11 -18.32 -7.35
N LEU A 84 14.29 -17.16 -6.74
CA LEU A 84 13.17 -16.28 -6.42
C LEU A 84 12.49 -15.73 -7.67
N ARG A 85 13.23 -15.39 -8.72
CA ARG A 85 12.66 -14.95 -10.01
C ARG A 85 11.78 -16.05 -10.63
N GLU A 86 12.29 -17.29 -10.66
CA GLU A 86 11.55 -18.43 -11.17
C GLU A 86 10.27 -18.67 -10.35
N TYR A 87 10.37 -18.63 -9.02
CA TYR A 87 9.23 -18.80 -8.12
C TYR A 87 8.16 -17.72 -8.35
N VAL A 88 8.56 -16.44 -8.40
CA VAL A 88 7.65 -15.33 -8.71
C VAL A 88 7.01 -15.49 -10.09
N ALA A 89 7.77 -15.94 -11.08
CA ALA A 89 7.23 -16.19 -12.42
C ALA A 89 6.16 -17.30 -12.40
N GLN A 90 6.41 -18.40 -11.67
CA GLN A 90 5.46 -19.51 -11.50
C GLN A 90 4.17 -19.04 -10.80
N LEU A 91 4.27 -18.26 -9.72
CA LEU A 91 3.11 -17.69 -9.01
C LEU A 91 2.27 -16.81 -9.95
N ASN A 92 2.92 -15.92 -10.71
CA ASN A 92 2.24 -15.06 -11.68
C ASN A 92 1.60 -15.82 -12.84
N GLN A 93 2.20 -16.93 -13.27
CA GLN A 93 1.67 -17.78 -14.34
C GLN A 93 0.47 -18.60 -13.86
N ALA A 94 0.51 -19.11 -12.64
CA ALA A 94 -0.55 -19.93 -12.06
C ALA A 94 -1.89 -19.18 -11.96
N GLN A 95 -1.88 -17.86 -11.75
CA GLN A 95 -3.06 -17.02 -11.60
C GLN A 95 -4.12 -17.64 -10.66
N MET A 96 -3.65 -18.22 -9.56
CA MET A 96 -4.51 -18.97 -8.65
C MET A 96 -5.50 -18.05 -7.94
N ILE A 97 -6.78 -18.39 -7.99
CA ILE A 97 -7.83 -17.75 -7.22
C ILE A 97 -8.22 -18.69 -6.09
N HIS A 98 -8.00 -18.27 -4.85
CA HIS A 98 -8.41 -18.98 -3.66
C HIS A 98 -9.88 -18.75 -3.35
N ASN A 99 -10.50 -19.70 -2.66
CA ASN A 99 -11.89 -19.68 -2.17
C ASN A 99 -12.95 -19.67 -3.30
N LEU A 100 -12.60 -20.10 -4.52
CA LEU A 100 -13.58 -20.22 -5.62
C LEU A 100 -14.70 -21.21 -5.29
N GLU A 101 -14.39 -22.30 -4.60
CA GLU A 101 -15.36 -23.30 -4.18
C GLU A 101 -16.36 -22.76 -3.16
N LEU A 102 -16.00 -21.76 -2.38
CA LEU A 102 -16.86 -21.12 -1.38
C LEU A 102 -17.72 -19.99 -1.95
N PHE A 103 -17.15 -19.20 -2.86
CA PHE A 103 -17.78 -17.95 -3.33
C PHE A 103 -18.14 -17.97 -4.82
N GLY A 104 -17.86 -19.06 -5.53
CA GLY A 104 -18.12 -19.21 -6.96
C GLY A 104 -17.29 -18.27 -7.84
N PRO A 105 -17.51 -18.26 -9.17
CA PRO A 105 -16.79 -17.42 -10.10
C PRO A 105 -17.12 -15.93 -9.93
N LEU A 106 -16.21 -15.06 -10.36
CA LEU A 106 -16.42 -13.61 -10.44
C LEU A 106 -17.56 -13.31 -11.42
N GLN A 107 -18.59 -12.60 -10.96
CA GLN A 107 -19.73 -12.19 -11.81
C GLN A 107 -19.42 -10.87 -12.53
N PRO A 108 -20.04 -10.58 -13.67
CA PRO A 108 -19.73 -9.40 -14.49
C PRO A 108 -19.82 -8.04 -13.76
N ASP A 109 -20.69 -7.93 -12.76
CA ASP A 109 -20.88 -6.70 -11.98
C ASP A 109 -20.18 -6.74 -10.61
N ASP A 110 -19.49 -7.84 -10.25
CA ASP A 110 -18.82 -7.94 -8.97
C ASP A 110 -17.60 -7.00 -8.92
N PRO A 111 -17.36 -6.30 -7.81
CA PRO A 111 -16.19 -5.44 -7.68
C PRO A 111 -14.89 -6.26 -7.62
N VAL A 112 -13.85 -5.77 -8.29
CA VAL A 112 -12.47 -6.24 -8.13
C VAL A 112 -11.72 -5.24 -7.28
N ILE A 113 -11.19 -5.67 -6.14
CA ILE A 113 -10.39 -4.82 -5.24
C ILE A 113 -8.93 -5.14 -5.50
N VAL A 114 -8.14 -4.13 -5.88
CA VAL A 114 -6.72 -4.27 -6.19
C VAL A 114 -5.90 -3.52 -5.15
N ILE A 115 -5.17 -4.25 -4.32
CA ILE A 115 -4.39 -3.71 -3.21
C ILE A 115 -2.92 -3.67 -3.61
N GLN A 116 -2.31 -2.49 -3.59
CA GLN A 116 -0.88 -2.32 -3.75
C GLN A 116 -0.20 -2.59 -2.41
N VAL A 117 0.67 -3.60 -2.38
CA VAL A 117 1.36 -4.07 -1.18
C VAL A 117 2.86 -3.87 -1.35
N HIS A 118 3.52 -3.30 -0.33
CA HIS A 118 4.96 -3.21 -0.19
C HIS A 118 5.41 -4.05 1.01
N ASN A 119 5.80 -3.45 2.12
CA ASN A 119 6.36 -4.19 3.25
C ASN A 119 5.80 -3.74 4.63
N ARG A 120 4.67 -3.05 4.65
CA ARG A 120 4.05 -2.53 5.87
C ARG A 120 2.95 -3.46 6.39
N TRP A 121 3.32 -4.68 6.78
CA TRP A 121 2.40 -5.75 7.17
C TRP A 121 1.39 -5.36 8.26
N HIS A 122 1.73 -4.47 9.20
CA HIS A 122 0.80 -4.01 10.24
C HIS A 122 -0.42 -3.28 9.67
N TYR A 123 -0.21 -2.47 8.63
CA TYR A 123 -1.29 -1.80 7.94
C TYR A 123 -2.12 -2.77 7.11
N LEU A 124 -1.44 -3.70 6.42
CA LEU A 124 -2.11 -4.73 5.61
C LEU A 124 -3.05 -5.59 6.46
N VAL A 125 -2.64 -6.00 7.67
CA VAL A 125 -3.52 -6.71 8.61
C VAL A 125 -4.76 -5.88 8.95
N ALA A 126 -4.58 -4.59 9.27
CA ALA A 126 -5.70 -3.71 9.60
C ALA A 126 -6.65 -3.49 8.40
N LEU A 127 -6.10 -3.40 7.18
CA LEU A 127 -6.91 -3.35 5.96
C LEU A 127 -7.73 -4.63 5.78
N ILE A 128 -7.10 -5.82 5.87
CA ILE A 128 -7.79 -7.12 5.75
C ILE A 128 -8.92 -7.22 6.78
N ASP A 129 -8.68 -6.84 8.03
CA ASP A 129 -9.72 -6.82 9.08
C ASP A 129 -10.88 -5.87 8.73
N SER A 130 -10.58 -4.71 8.15
CA SER A 130 -11.62 -3.76 7.74
C SER A 130 -12.44 -4.26 6.56
N LEU A 131 -11.82 -4.96 5.61
CA LEU A 131 -12.51 -5.58 4.48
C LEU A 131 -13.43 -6.72 4.95
N ARG A 132 -13.00 -7.55 5.90
CA ARG A 132 -13.83 -8.60 6.51
C ARG A 132 -15.14 -8.06 7.08
N ALA A 133 -15.12 -6.86 7.64
CA ALA A 133 -16.30 -6.21 8.20
C ALA A 133 -17.24 -5.58 7.16
N ALA A 134 -16.84 -5.54 5.88
CA ALA A 134 -17.61 -4.89 4.84
C ALA A 134 -18.79 -5.75 4.37
N ARG A 135 -19.97 -5.14 4.24
CA ARG A 135 -21.15 -5.82 3.69
C ARG A 135 -20.91 -6.20 2.23
N ASP A 136 -21.31 -7.42 1.86
CA ASP A 136 -21.23 -7.98 0.51
C ASP A 136 -19.80 -8.16 -0.02
N ILE A 137 -18.80 -8.19 0.87
CA ILE A 137 -17.40 -8.44 0.50
C ILE A 137 -17.21 -9.82 -0.14
N ASN A 138 -18.04 -10.79 0.19
CA ASN A 138 -18.01 -12.14 -0.36
C ASN A 138 -18.23 -12.20 -1.89
N ARG A 139 -18.80 -11.17 -2.48
CA ARG A 139 -18.96 -11.06 -3.94
C ARG A 139 -17.66 -10.64 -4.64
N THR A 140 -16.72 -10.01 -3.94
CA THR A 140 -15.53 -9.41 -4.55
C THR A 140 -14.45 -10.43 -4.88
N LEU A 141 -13.58 -10.07 -5.84
CA LEU A 141 -12.26 -10.64 -5.98
C LEU A 141 -11.24 -9.63 -5.43
N VAL A 142 -10.49 -10.01 -4.40
CA VAL A 142 -9.40 -9.19 -3.84
C VAL A 142 -8.08 -9.65 -4.43
N ILE A 143 -7.36 -8.76 -5.11
CA ILE A 143 -6.05 -9.00 -5.73
C ILE A 143 -4.99 -8.24 -4.94
N PHE A 144 -4.08 -8.96 -4.29
CA PHE A 144 -2.91 -8.39 -3.64
C PHE A 144 -1.77 -8.31 -4.66
N SER A 145 -1.30 -7.11 -4.94
CA SER A 145 -0.19 -6.85 -5.85
C SER A 145 1.05 -6.47 -5.06
N HIS A 146 2.04 -7.35 -5.03
CA HIS A 146 3.26 -7.21 -4.24
C HIS A 146 4.41 -6.69 -5.11
N ASP A 147 5.23 -5.78 -4.59
CA ASP A 147 6.49 -5.36 -5.21
C ASP A 147 7.73 -5.90 -4.48
N GLU A 148 7.51 -6.61 -3.38
CA GLU A 148 8.53 -7.35 -2.64
C GLU A 148 7.95 -8.70 -2.23
N TYR A 149 8.72 -9.77 -2.37
CA TYR A 149 8.38 -11.08 -1.85
C TYR A 149 8.86 -11.20 -0.40
N SER A 150 7.97 -11.49 0.51
CA SER A 150 8.25 -11.77 1.92
C SER A 150 7.30 -12.85 2.42
N PRO A 151 7.79 -13.95 3.04
CA PRO A 151 6.93 -15.01 3.55
C PRO A 151 5.87 -14.52 4.52
N VAL A 152 6.19 -13.51 5.33
CA VAL A 152 5.24 -12.91 6.28
C VAL A 152 4.10 -12.21 5.53
N ILE A 153 4.44 -11.36 4.56
CA ILE A 153 3.45 -10.59 3.79
C ILE A 153 2.71 -11.49 2.83
N GLU A 154 3.39 -12.44 2.19
CA GLU A 154 2.78 -13.41 1.28
C GLU A 154 1.77 -14.31 1.99
N SER A 155 2.00 -14.61 3.27
CA SER A 155 1.08 -15.45 4.06
C SER A 155 -0.18 -14.72 4.53
N LEU A 156 -0.18 -13.39 4.65
CA LEU A 156 -1.31 -12.63 5.18
C LEU A 156 -2.58 -12.74 4.35
N PRO A 157 -2.55 -12.68 3.00
CA PRO A 157 -3.74 -12.86 2.17
C PRO A 157 -4.44 -14.21 2.38
N TYR A 158 -3.74 -15.27 2.76
CA TYR A 158 -4.37 -16.56 3.07
C TYR A 158 -5.29 -16.54 4.30
N LYS A 159 -5.27 -15.45 5.09
CA LYS A 159 -6.27 -15.18 6.14
C LYS A 159 -7.58 -14.63 5.58
N VAL A 160 -7.66 -14.38 4.27
CA VAL A 160 -8.88 -13.95 3.60
C VAL A 160 -9.75 -15.19 3.33
N ASP A 161 -10.69 -15.45 4.23
CA ASP A 161 -11.65 -16.56 4.19
C ASP A 161 -13.08 -16.07 3.88
N PHE A 162 -13.22 -14.79 3.56
CA PHE A 162 -14.50 -14.09 3.42
C PHE A 162 -14.82 -13.64 1.99
N CYS A 163 -13.92 -13.86 1.03
CA CYS A 163 -14.12 -13.59 -0.40
C CYS A 163 -13.10 -14.32 -1.26
N LYS A 164 -13.26 -14.23 -2.59
CA LYS A 164 -12.26 -14.68 -3.56
C LYS A 164 -10.97 -13.87 -3.42
N MET A 165 -9.81 -14.51 -3.50
CA MET A 165 -8.51 -13.87 -3.32
C MET A 165 -7.49 -14.36 -4.34
N MET A 166 -6.64 -13.45 -4.82
CA MET A 166 -5.51 -13.73 -5.71
C MET A 166 -4.28 -12.91 -5.28
N GLN A 167 -3.09 -13.43 -5.52
CA GLN A 167 -1.83 -12.69 -5.37
C GLN A 167 -1.10 -12.58 -6.71
N ILE A 168 -0.49 -11.42 -6.96
CA ILE A 168 0.40 -11.16 -8.09
C ILE A 168 1.65 -10.44 -7.60
N PHE A 169 2.78 -10.65 -8.27
CA PHE A 169 4.07 -10.15 -7.84
C PHE A 169 4.77 -9.39 -8.97
N LEU A 170 5.28 -8.19 -8.70
CA LEU A 170 6.01 -7.38 -9.66
C LEU A 170 7.27 -8.13 -10.15
N PRO A 171 7.36 -8.49 -11.44
CA PRO A 171 8.48 -9.28 -11.95
C PRO A 171 9.76 -8.45 -12.14
N HIS A 172 9.71 -7.15 -11.90
CA HIS A 172 10.78 -6.17 -12.13
C HIS A 172 11.18 -5.44 -10.85
N SER A 173 10.99 -6.08 -9.68
CA SER A 173 11.30 -5.46 -8.39
C SER A 173 12.81 -5.36 -8.13
N ILE A 174 13.20 -4.43 -7.26
CA ILE A 174 14.60 -4.28 -6.80
C ILE A 174 15.09 -5.58 -6.17
N GLN A 175 14.24 -6.27 -5.42
CA GLN A 175 14.58 -7.55 -4.80
C GLN A 175 14.98 -8.61 -5.81
N LEU A 176 14.31 -8.65 -6.98
CA LEU A 176 14.62 -9.58 -8.06
C LEU A 176 15.82 -9.14 -8.92
N TYR A 177 16.19 -7.87 -8.85
CA TYR A 177 17.30 -7.27 -9.61
C TYR A 177 18.17 -6.38 -8.72
N PRO A 178 18.80 -6.93 -7.64
CA PRO A 178 19.44 -6.09 -6.62
C PRO A 178 20.61 -5.26 -7.14
N ASN A 179 21.37 -5.74 -8.14
CA ASN A 179 22.59 -5.14 -8.64
C ASN A 179 22.56 -4.79 -10.14
N GLN A 180 21.39 -4.79 -10.75
CA GLN A 180 21.23 -4.49 -12.17
C GLN A 180 19.85 -3.86 -12.42
N PHE A 181 19.72 -3.11 -13.54
CA PHE A 181 18.42 -2.61 -13.96
C PHE A 181 17.41 -3.76 -14.17
N PRO A 182 16.14 -3.63 -13.76
CA PRO A 182 15.44 -2.42 -13.26
C PRO A 182 15.62 -2.13 -11.77
N GLY A 183 16.40 -2.89 -11.02
CA GLY A 183 16.79 -2.56 -9.67
C GLY A 183 17.90 -1.52 -9.62
N GLN A 184 18.77 -1.57 -8.61
CA GLN A 184 19.87 -0.64 -8.44
C GLN A 184 21.09 -1.17 -9.19
N ASP A 185 21.35 -0.67 -10.39
CA ASP A 185 22.54 -1.04 -11.17
C ASP A 185 23.81 -0.41 -10.57
N LEU A 186 24.88 -1.21 -10.49
CA LEU A 186 26.14 -0.77 -9.90
C LEU A 186 26.81 0.38 -10.70
N ASN A 187 26.49 0.48 -11.99
CA ASN A 187 26.99 1.54 -12.87
C ASN A 187 26.04 2.74 -12.97
N ASP A 188 24.95 2.77 -12.22
CA ASP A 188 24.05 3.91 -12.21
C ASP A 188 24.75 5.15 -11.69
N CYS A 189 24.44 6.30 -12.30
CA CYS A 189 24.98 7.57 -11.85
C CYS A 189 24.48 7.89 -10.42
N PRO A 190 25.38 8.36 -9.53
CA PRO A 190 24.95 8.87 -8.23
C PRO A 190 23.92 9.99 -8.39
N ARG A 191 22.86 9.98 -7.56
CA ARG A 191 21.72 10.91 -7.67
C ARG A 191 22.10 12.36 -7.91
N ASN A 192 23.10 12.87 -7.19
CA ASN A 192 23.45 14.29 -7.17
C ASN A 192 24.71 14.62 -7.96
N ILE A 193 25.24 13.69 -8.77
CA ILE A 193 26.41 13.98 -9.62
C ILE A 193 26.04 15.01 -10.69
N LYS A 194 26.92 15.95 -10.97
CA LYS A 194 26.71 16.90 -12.07
C LYS A 194 26.81 16.19 -13.42
N LYS A 195 26.05 16.65 -14.41
CA LYS A 195 25.97 16.02 -15.74
C LYS A 195 27.33 15.84 -16.40
N ASP A 196 28.19 16.87 -16.35
CA ASP A 196 29.53 16.81 -16.95
C ASP A 196 30.42 15.76 -16.27
N ASP A 197 30.30 15.61 -14.95
CA ASP A 197 31.05 14.60 -14.18
C ASP A 197 30.48 13.19 -14.41
N ALA A 198 29.16 13.07 -14.58
CA ALA A 198 28.53 11.82 -14.96
C ALA A 198 29.00 11.34 -16.33
N ILE A 199 29.08 12.25 -17.31
CA ILE A 199 29.59 11.96 -18.67
C ILE A 199 31.06 11.50 -18.60
N LYS A 200 31.93 12.21 -17.86
CA LYS A 200 33.30 11.83 -17.65
C LYS A 200 33.47 10.46 -16.99
N ARG A 201 32.58 10.17 -16.02
CA ARG A 201 32.55 8.88 -15.32
C ARG A 201 32.02 7.73 -16.21
N GLY A 202 31.25 8.03 -17.26
CA GLY A 202 30.62 7.04 -18.11
C GLY A 202 29.57 6.18 -17.42
N CYS A 203 28.91 6.73 -16.37
CA CYS A 203 27.86 6.00 -15.66
C CYS A 203 26.56 5.91 -16.49
N ASN A 204 25.70 4.96 -16.15
CA ASN A 204 24.48 4.68 -16.88
C ASN A 204 23.60 5.93 -16.99
N ASN A 205 23.11 6.18 -18.20
CA ASN A 205 22.16 7.26 -18.49
C ASN A 205 22.72 8.68 -18.20
N ALA A 206 24.03 8.87 -18.21
CA ALA A 206 24.74 10.13 -17.90
C ALA A 206 24.21 11.35 -18.70
N LEU A 207 23.72 11.15 -19.93
CA LEU A 207 23.17 12.20 -20.78
C LEU A 207 21.77 12.67 -20.39
N HIS A 208 21.05 11.88 -19.59
CA HIS A 208 19.62 12.09 -19.32
C HIS A 208 19.32 12.17 -17.81
N PRO A 209 19.81 13.20 -17.09
CA PRO A 209 19.29 13.50 -15.76
C PRO A 209 17.82 13.91 -15.84
N ASP A 210 17.13 13.90 -14.72
CA ASP A 210 15.76 14.43 -14.61
C ASP A 210 15.71 15.96 -14.81
N SER A 211 14.52 16.54 -14.80
CA SER A 211 14.28 18.00 -14.97
C SER A 211 14.95 18.87 -13.91
N PHE A 212 15.45 18.28 -12.82
CA PHE A 212 16.15 18.97 -11.73
C PHE A 212 17.66 18.68 -11.72
N GLY A 213 18.14 17.90 -12.69
CA GLY A 213 19.56 17.53 -12.80
C GLY A 213 19.94 16.35 -11.93
N HIS A 214 18.98 15.58 -11.39
CA HIS A 214 19.22 14.38 -10.61
C HIS A 214 19.14 13.11 -11.46
N TYR A 215 19.79 12.07 -10.97
CA TYR A 215 19.76 10.75 -11.58
C TYR A 215 18.85 9.78 -10.82
N ARG A 216 18.54 8.68 -11.47
CA ARG A 216 17.62 7.62 -11.02
C ARG A 216 17.94 7.10 -9.61
N GLU A 217 16.88 6.88 -8.84
CA GLU A 217 16.91 6.08 -7.61
C GLU A 217 15.90 4.94 -7.75
N ALA A 218 16.37 3.70 -7.88
CA ALA A 218 15.52 2.52 -8.15
C ALA A 218 14.33 2.39 -7.20
N LYS A 219 14.50 2.70 -5.91
CA LYS A 219 13.46 2.63 -4.89
C LYS A 219 12.25 3.54 -5.18
N PHE A 220 12.46 4.67 -5.85
CA PHE A 220 11.38 5.56 -6.27
C PHE A 220 10.80 5.14 -7.61
N SER A 221 11.66 4.77 -8.57
CA SER A 221 11.21 4.30 -9.88
C SER A 221 10.32 3.06 -9.77
N GLN A 222 10.61 2.15 -8.83
CA GLN A 222 9.80 0.96 -8.59
C GLN A 222 8.34 1.28 -8.29
N THR A 223 8.04 2.37 -7.56
CA THR A 223 6.67 2.75 -7.21
C THR A 223 5.81 2.99 -8.46
N LYS A 224 6.33 3.72 -9.44
CA LYS A 224 5.63 3.98 -10.71
C LYS A 224 5.56 2.74 -11.58
N HIS A 225 6.65 1.96 -11.67
CA HIS A 225 6.65 0.69 -12.38
C HIS A 225 5.62 -0.28 -11.80
N HIS A 226 5.56 -0.42 -10.48
CA HIS A 226 4.61 -1.31 -9.82
C HIS A 226 3.16 -0.93 -10.13
N TRP A 227 2.81 0.36 -10.00
CA TRP A 227 1.45 0.81 -10.31
C TRP A 227 1.07 0.56 -11.77
N TRP A 228 1.96 0.91 -12.71
CA TRP A 228 1.69 0.76 -14.15
C TRP A 228 1.61 -0.71 -14.56
N TRP A 229 2.56 -1.54 -14.12
CA TRP A 229 2.54 -2.98 -14.35
C TRP A 229 1.27 -3.62 -13.76
N LYS A 230 0.94 -3.31 -12.52
CA LYS A 230 -0.24 -3.82 -11.82
C LYS A 230 -1.51 -3.53 -12.61
N MET A 231 -1.67 -2.30 -13.07
CA MET A 231 -2.85 -1.91 -13.86
C MET A 231 -2.94 -2.68 -15.19
N ASN A 232 -1.85 -2.78 -15.94
CA ASN A 232 -1.80 -3.58 -17.16
C ASN A 232 -2.07 -5.06 -16.87
N ARG A 233 -1.45 -5.61 -15.80
CA ARG A 233 -1.64 -7.02 -15.44
C ARG A 233 -3.08 -7.33 -15.06
N VAL A 234 -3.68 -6.51 -14.19
CA VAL A 234 -5.04 -6.73 -13.70
C VAL A 234 -6.08 -6.46 -14.78
N MET A 235 -5.96 -5.37 -15.51
CA MET A 235 -6.96 -4.99 -16.51
C MET A 235 -6.90 -5.85 -17.78
N ASP A 236 -5.71 -6.29 -18.21
CA ASP A 236 -5.53 -6.90 -19.54
C ASP A 236 -4.88 -8.29 -19.51
N GLY A 237 -4.13 -8.63 -18.44
CA GLY A 237 -3.28 -9.82 -18.42
C GLY A 237 -3.81 -10.99 -17.59
N LEU A 238 -4.75 -10.79 -16.67
CA LEU A 238 -5.31 -11.88 -15.87
C LEU A 238 -6.54 -12.48 -16.53
N ASN A 239 -6.60 -13.80 -16.60
CA ASN A 239 -7.73 -14.52 -17.20
C ASN A 239 -9.07 -14.19 -16.53
N ALA A 240 -9.07 -13.98 -15.22
CA ALA A 240 -10.27 -13.66 -14.45
C ALA A 240 -10.81 -12.24 -14.69
N THR A 241 -9.95 -11.29 -15.11
CA THR A 241 -10.32 -9.88 -15.13
C THR A 241 -10.11 -9.16 -16.45
N LYS A 242 -9.43 -9.77 -17.45
CA LYS A 242 -9.14 -9.15 -18.74
C LYS A 242 -10.38 -8.72 -19.54
N ASP A 243 -11.50 -9.39 -19.34
CA ASP A 243 -12.78 -9.09 -20.00
C ASP A 243 -13.85 -8.57 -19.00
N HIS A 244 -13.45 -8.33 -17.75
CA HIS A 244 -14.35 -7.90 -16.68
C HIS A 244 -14.82 -6.46 -16.90
N ALA A 245 -16.14 -6.23 -16.85
CA ALA A 245 -16.76 -4.91 -17.08
C ALA A 245 -17.11 -4.16 -15.78
N GLY A 246 -17.05 -4.84 -14.64
CA GLY A 246 -17.36 -4.28 -13.34
C GLY A 246 -16.31 -3.28 -12.83
N PRO A 247 -16.51 -2.72 -11.65
CA PRO A 247 -15.63 -1.71 -11.06
C PRO A 247 -14.34 -2.31 -10.52
N PHE A 248 -13.22 -1.61 -10.74
CA PHE A 248 -11.92 -1.92 -10.14
C PHE A 248 -11.59 -0.88 -9.07
N ILE A 249 -11.59 -1.30 -7.81
CA ILE A 249 -11.31 -0.46 -6.64
C ILE A 249 -9.82 -0.53 -6.33
N LEU A 250 -9.12 0.59 -6.39
CA LEU A 250 -7.68 0.67 -6.11
C LEU A 250 -7.45 1.07 -4.67
N LEU A 251 -6.77 0.21 -3.92
CA LEU A 251 -6.36 0.44 -2.54
C LEU A 251 -4.84 0.30 -2.39
N GLU A 252 -4.32 0.85 -1.30
CA GLU A 252 -2.94 0.65 -0.84
C GLU A 252 -2.96 -0.05 0.53
N GLU A 253 -1.88 -0.72 0.91
CA GLU A 253 -1.81 -1.52 2.13
C GLU A 253 -2.14 -0.76 3.42
N ASP A 254 -1.99 0.58 3.42
CA ASP A 254 -2.27 1.48 4.54
C ASP A 254 -3.62 2.19 4.44
N HIS A 255 -4.55 1.62 3.69
CA HIS A 255 -5.94 2.05 3.70
C HIS A 255 -6.75 1.29 4.75
N TYR A 256 -7.91 1.86 5.13
CA TYR A 256 -8.87 1.26 6.05
C TYR A 256 -10.29 1.54 5.57
N ALA A 257 -11.08 0.51 5.34
CA ALA A 257 -12.41 0.63 4.74
C ALA A 257 -13.53 0.73 5.80
N THR A 258 -14.59 1.49 5.49
CA THR A 258 -15.83 1.45 6.28
C THR A 258 -16.67 0.20 5.93
N PRO A 259 -17.53 -0.29 6.85
CA PRO A 259 -18.37 -1.46 6.57
C PRO A 259 -19.34 -1.28 5.40
N ASP A 260 -19.64 -0.04 5.02
CA ASP A 260 -20.61 0.32 3.97
C ASP A 260 -19.97 0.76 2.64
N PHE A 261 -18.67 0.62 2.45
CA PHE A 261 -18.02 1.19 1.27
C PHE A 261 -18.52 0.58 -0.05
N LEU A 262 -18.78 -0.74 -0.09
CA LEU A 262 -19.35 -1.40 -1.27
C LEU A 262 -20.84 -1.03 -1.49
N HIS A 263 -21.59 -0.81 -0.42
CA HIS A 263 -22.96 -0.33 -0.51
C HIS A 263 -23.00 1.07 -1.13
N VAL A 264 -22.13 1.98 -0.66
CA VAL A 264 -22.03 3.34 -1.21
C VAL A 264 -21.54 3.30 -2.66
N LEU A 265 -20.56 2.45 -2.99
CA LEU A 265 -20.13 2.24 -4.36
C LEU A 265 -21.30 1.89 -5.28
N ARG A 266 -22.16 0.93 -4.91
CA ARG A 266 -23.34 0.55 -5.72
C ARG A 266 -24.29 1.72 -5.95
N LEU A 267 -24.54 2.53 -4.94
CA LEU A 267 -25.37 3.73 -5.10
C LEU A 267 -24.72 4.74 -6.06
N MET A 268 -23.41 4.94 -5.97
CA MET A 268 -22.66 5.82 -6.88
C MET A 268 -22.67 5.28 -8.32
N GLU A 269 -22.54 3.97 -8.50
CA GLU A 269 -22.65 3.34 -9.83
C GLU A 269 -24.04 3.50 -10.45
N ALA A 270 -25.10 3.34 -9.64
CA ALA A 270 -26.45 3.56 -10.13
C ALA A 270 -26.64 4.99 -10.65
N GLU A 271 -26.18 6.00 -9.90
CA GLU A 271 -26.20 7.40 -10.32
C GLU A 271 -25.34 7.66 -11.56
N ARG A 272 -24.14 7.07 -11.62
CA ARG A 272 -23.26 7.16 -12.78
C ARG A 272 -23.93 6.60 -14.04
N ARG A 273 -24.56 5.42 -13.95
CA ARG A 273 -25.17 4.74 -15.10
C ARG A 273 -26.41 5.46 -15.63
N THR A 274 -27.18 6.07 -14.73
CA THR A 274 -28.46 6.71 -15.10
C THR A 274 -28.29 8.18 -15.47
N SER A 275 -27.75 8.99 -14.57
CA SER A 275 -27.82 10.45 -14.62
C SER A 275 -26.47 11.14 -14.87
N HIS A 276 -25.35 10.43 -14.61
CA HIS A 276 -24.02 11.06 -14.61
C HIS A 276 -22.98 10.27 -15.41
N LYS A 277 -23.30 9.89 -16.64
CA LYS A 277 -22.45 9.09 -17.53
C LYS A 277 -21.11 9.73 -17.88
N GLN A 278 -20.98 11.04 -17.71
CA GLN A 278 -19.71 11.78 -17.86
C GLN A 278 -18.68 11.46 -16.77
N CYS A 279 -19.12 10.88 -15.63
CA CYS A 279 -18.19 10.47 -14.57
C CYS A 279 -17.48 9.19 -14.99
N SER A 280 -16.22 9.30 -15.37
CA SER A 280 -15.38 8.15 -15.78
C SER A 280 -14.66 7.48 -14.60
N MET A 281 -14.71 8.10 -13.41
CA MET A 281 -14.08 7.60 -12.16
C MET A 281 -15.00 7.85 -10.97
N LEU A 282 -15.01 6.90 -10.00
CA LEU A 282 -15.58 7.14 -8.67
C LEU A 282 -14.44 7.17 -7.64
N VAL A 283 -14.66 7.86 -6.52
CA VAL A 283 -13.65 7.99 -5.46
C VAL A 283 -14.32 7.80 -4.10
N LEU A 284 -13.88 6.81 -3.35
CA LEU A 284 -14.44 6.42 -2.05
C LEU A 284 -13.71 7.02 -0.87
N GLY A 285 -12.57 7.68 -1.10
CA GLY A 285 -11.72 8.28 -0.07
C GLY A 285 -11.66 9.80 -0.18
N SER A 286 -11.34 10.45 0.94
CA SER A 286 -11.14 11.90 1.03
C SER A 286 -10.13 12.22 2.12
N TYR A 287 -9.21 13.15 1.84
CA TYR A 287 -8.21 13.66 2.78
C TYR A 287 -8.73 14.80 3.68
N ALA A 288 -10.05 14.95 3.84
CA ALA A 288 -10.59 15.93 4.76
C ALA A 288 -10.14 15.64 6.21
N LYS A 289 -9.85 16.70 6.97
CA LYS A 289 -9.38 16.58 8.37
C LYS A 289 -10.49 16.11 9.33
N SER A 290 -11.75 16.34 8.98
CA SER A 290 -12.92 15.94 9.76
C SER A 290 -14.08 15.60 8.83
N PHE A 291 -14.95 14.71 9.29
CA PHE A 291 -16.13 14.26 8.54
C PHE A 291 -17.38 14.42 9.39
N ASN A 292 -18.42 14.99 8.81
CA ASN A 292 -19.75 15.07 9.43
C ASN A 292 -20.70 14.12 8.69
N TYR A 293 -20.71 12.85 9.09
CA TYR A 293 -21.55 11.84 8.45
C TYR A 293 -23.06 12.11 8.59
N HIS A 294 -23.48 12.81 9.64
CA HIS A 294 -24.88 13.22 9.79
C HIS A 294 -25.35 14.13 8.65
N ILE A 295 -24.48 15.08 8.24
CA ILE A 295 -24.82 16.05 7.18
C ILE A 295 -24.42 15.53 5.80
N THR A 296 -23.23 14.93 5.69
CA THR A 296 -22.61 14.62 4.38
C THR A 296 -22.42 13.11 4.11
N GLY A 297 -22.91 12.25 5.00
CA GLY A 297 -22.73 10.80 4.88
C GLY A 297 -23.34 10.19 3.62
N ASN A 298 -24.40 10.80 3.08
CA ASN A 298 -25.03 10.40 1.84
C ASN A 298 -24.75 11.35 0.66
N GLN A 299 -23.77 12.24 0.77
CA GLN A 299 -23.47 13.20 -0.29
C GLN A 299 -22.22 12.81 -1.09
N VAL A 300 -22.30 13.02 -2.40
CA VAL A 300 -21.19 12.91 -3.33
C VAL A 300 -21.07 14.19 -4.15
N GLU A 301 -19.86 14.50 -4.60
CA GLU A 301 -19.60 15.67 -5.46
C GLU A 301 -19.04 15.23 -6.81
N ILE A 302 -19.55 15.81 -7.90
CA ILE A 302 -18.98 15.68 -9.23
C ILE A 302 -18.01 16.83 -9.47
N LEU A 303 -16.75 16.48 -9.77
CA LEU A 303 -15.68 17.43 -10.00
C LEU A 303 -14.60 16.84 -10.91
N LYS A 304 -13.68 17.68 -11.37
CA LYS A 304 -12.49 17.19 -12.08
C LYS A 304 -11.54 16.51 -11.09
N TRP A 305 -11.11 15.30 -11.44
CA TRP A 305 -10.18 14.53 -10.60
C TRP A 305 -8.85 15.27 -10.41
N SER A 306 -8.32 15.23 -9.20
CA SER A 306 -7.02 15.80 -8.84
C SER A 306 -6.26 14.82 -7.95
N SER A 307 -5.01 14.51 -8.32
CA SER A 307 -4.17 13.53 -7.64
C SER A 307 -4.01 13.81 -6.14
N SER A 308 -3.66 15.03 -5.77
CA SER A 308 -3.43 15.42 -4.37
C SER A 308 -4.65 15.34 -3.45
N LYS A 309 -5.84 15.05 -3.97
CA LYS A 309 -7.10 15.03 -3.20
C LYS A 309 -7.94 13.79 -3.38
N HIS A 310 -7.80 13.10 -4.51
CA HIS A 310 -8.74 12.08 -4.95
C HIS A 310 -8.04 10.78 -5.41
N ASN A 311 -6.81 10.52 -4.94
CA ASN A 311 -6.04 9.32 -5.26
C ASN A 311 -6.27 8.16 -4.26
N MET A 312 -7.23 8.28 -3.33
CA MET A 312 -7.52 7.28 -2.30
C MET A 312 -8.85 6.58 -2.58
N GLY A 313 -8.84 5.25 -2.67
CA GLY A 313 -10.05 4.48 -2.97
C GLY A 313 -10.66 4.82 -4.33
N MET A 314 -9.81 4.99 -5.33
CA MET A 314 -10.24 5.24 -6.71
C MET A 314 -10.91 3.99 -7.28
N VAL A 315 -11.98 4.20 -8.04
CA VAL A 315 -12.69 3.17 -8.76
C VAL A 315 -12.60 3.47 -10.26
N LEU A 316 -11.92 2.61 -10.99
CA LEU A 316 -11.74 2.71 -12.42
C LEU A 316 -12.61 1.69 -13.15
N TYR A 317 -12.94 2.02 -14.39
CA TYR A 317 -13.64 1.13 -15.31
C TYR A 317 -12.77 0.86 -16.53
N ARG A 318 -13.03 -0.23 -17.18
CA ARG A 318 -12.25 -0.70 -18.33
C ARG A 318 -12.19 0.33 -19.47
N ASP A 319 -13.27 1.03 -19.75
CA ASP A 319 -13.36 2.05 -20.80
C ASP A 319 -12.33 3.17 -20.61
N LEU A 320 -12.23 3.70 -19.38
CA LEU A 320 -11.22 4.70 -19.04
C LEU A 320 -9.81 4.12 -19.15
N TRP A 321 -9.60 2.90 -18.61
CA TRP A 321 -8.30 2.26 -18.68
C TRP A 321 -7.81 2.02 -20.10
N VAL A 322 -8.66 1.45 -20.97
CA VAL A 322 -8.35 1.21 -22.39
C VAL A 322 -7.97 2.52 -23.08
N THR A 323 -8.70 3.60 -22.81
CA THR A 323 -8.40 4.92 -23.36
C THR A 323 -7.02 5.43 -22.90
N ILE A 324 -6.71 5.31 -21.62
CA ILE A 324 -5.41 5.70 -21.05
C ILE A 324 -4.28 4.85 -21.67
N ARG A 325 -4.44 3.53 -21.66
CA ARG A 325 -3.41 2.62 -22.16
C ARG A 325 -3.14 2.82 -23.66
N ASN A 326 -4.17 2.90 -24.48
CA ASN A 326 -3.99 2.95 -25.92
C ASN A 326 -3.48 4.32 -26.40
N ASN A 327 -3.97 5.39 -25.81
CA ASN A 327 -3.71 6.74 -26.33
C ASN A 327 -2.68 7.53 -25.53
N CYS A 328 -2.50 7.20 -24.24
CA CYS A 328 -1.75 8.03 -23.31
C CYS A 328 -0.57 7.34 -22.63
N SER A 329 -0.27 6.07 -22.94
CA SER A 329 0.89 5.35 -22.37
C SER A 329 2.19 6.11 -22.54
N ASN A 330 2.40 6.71 -23.72
CA ASN A 330 3.60 7.50 -24.00
C ASN A 330 3.72 8.69 -23.05
N MET A 331 2.62 9.43 -22.83
CA MET A 331 2.63 10.55 -21.89
C MET A 331 2.86 10.11 -20.44
N PHE A 332 2.21 9.02 -20.00
CA PHE A 332 2.41 8.48 -18.67
C PHE A 332 3.86 8.05 -18.44
N CYS A 333 4.43 7.32 -19.40
CA CYS A 333 5.77 6.73 -19.26
C CYS A 333 6.92 7.71 -19.45
N HIS A 334 6.72 8.86 -20.11
CA HIS A 334 7.76 9.88 -20.29
C HIS A 334 7.62 11.09 -19.37
N PHE A 335 6.51 11.20 -18.63
CA PHE A 335 6.37 12.33 -17.71
C PHE A 335 7.34 12.18 -16.54
N ASP A 336 8.21 13.16 -16.36
CA ASP A 336 9.28 13.18 -15.37
C ASP A 336 8.76 13.37 -13.95
N ASP A 337 8.14 12.32 -13.46
CA ASP A 337 7.67 12.17 -12.08
C ASP A 337 7.63 10.68 -11.71
N TYR A 338 8.29 10.30 -10.63
CA TYR A 338 8.27 8.93 -10.12
C TYR A 338 6.93 8.57 -9.44
N ASN A 339 6.09 9.55 -9.12
CA ASN A 339 4.77 9.31 -8.56
C ASN A 339 3.78 8.99 -9.68
N TRP A 340 3.14 7.83 -9.58
CA TRP A 340 2.16 7.36 -10.56
C TRP A 340 0.92 8.27 -10.63
N ASP A 341 0.47 8.81 -9.50
CA ASP A 341 -0.74 9.62 -9.40
C ASP A 341 -0.56 11.01 -10.05
N TRP A 342 0.63 11.61 -9.95
CA TRP A 342 0.98 12.81 -10.70
C TRP A 342 1.09 12.54 -12.20
N SER A 343 1.61 11.37 -12.57
CA SER A 343 1.67 10.94 -13.98
C SER A 343 0.26 10.73 -14.55
N LEU A 344 -0.65 10.10 -13.79
CA LEU A 344 -2.05 9.97 -14.17
C LEU A 344 -2.75 11.34 -14.24
N TYR A 345 -2.41 12.28 -13.35
CA TYR A 345 -2.93 13.64 -13.40
C TYR A 345 -2.45 14.38 -14.65
N ARG A 346 -1.20 14.19 -15.07
CA ARG A 346 -0.69 14.69 -16.35
C ARG A 346 -1.48 14.13 -17.53
N VAL A 347 -1.71 12.84 -17.54
CA VAL A 347 -2.56 12.16 -18.54
C VAL A 347 -3.96 12.76 -18.58
N SER A 348 -4.59 12.92 -17.42
CA SER A 348 -5.94 13.50 -17.31
C SER A 348 -6.03 14.91 -17.86
N THR A 349 -5.01 15.75 -17.67
CA THR A 349 -5.05 17.17 -18.02
C THR A 349 -4.52 17.48 -19.42
N MET A 350 -3.73 16.60 -20.02
CA MET A 350 -2.98 16.90 -21.25
C MET A 350 -3.12 15.88 -22.38
N CYS A 351 -3.59 14.66 -22.08
CA CYS A 351 -3.70 13.61 -23.08
C CYS A 351 -5.15 13.23 -23.42
N LEU A 352 -5.99 13.11 -22.40
CA LEU A 352 -7.40 12.80 -22.63
C LEU A 352 -8.12 13.98 -23.27
N SER A 353 -9.14 13.72 -24.06
CA SER A 353 -9.98 14.74 -24.74
C SER A 353 -10.65 15.70 -23.74
N ALA A 354 -10.92 15.22 -22.53
CA ALA A 354 -11.38 16.02 -21.38
C ALA A 354 -10.77 15.48 -20.08
N PRO A 355 -10.51 16.34 -19.10
CA PRO A 355 -10.05 15.89 -17.79
C PRO A 355 -11.01 14.89 -17.17
N ILE A 356 -10.46 13.88 -16.46
CA ILE A 356 -11.24 12.86 -15.77
C ILE A 356 -12.27 13.53 -14.86
N GLN A 357 -13.55 13.25 -15.07
CA GLN A 357 -14.63 13.62 -14.18
C GLN A 357 -14.82 12.54 -13.13
N ALA A 358 -14.71 12.93 -11.86
CA ALA A 358 -14.85 12.02 -10.74
C ALA A 358 -16.09 12.36 -9.92
N MET A 359 -16.81 11.31 -9.49
CA MET A 359 -17.80 11.40 -8.44
C MET A 359 -17.13 10.99 -7.13
N VAL A 360 -17.06 11.89 -6.16
CA VAL A 360 -16.28 11.76 -4.92
C VAL A 360 -17.17 11.81 -3.70
N VAL A 361 -17.02 10.89 -2.76
CA VAL A 361 -17.74 10.92 -1.48
C VAL A 361 -17.34 12.13 -0.64
N LYS A 362 -18.28 12.80 0.02
CA LYS A 362 -18.00 13.90 0.94
C LYS A 362 -17.56 13.41 2.32
N SER A 363 -18.15 12.34 2.82
CA SER A 363 -17.67 11.62 4.00
C SER A 363 -16.97 10.36 3.56
N THR A 364 -15.70 10.24 3.91
CA THR A 364 -14.81 9.16 3.40
C THR A 364 -15.35 7.77 3.71
N ARG A 365 -15.15 6.83 2.79
CA ARG A 365 -15.38 5.39 3.00
C ARG A 365 -14.08 4.60 3.02
N ILE A 366 -13.00 5.22 2.57
CA ILE A 366 -11.64 4.69 2.65
C ILE A 366 -10.79 5.73 3.37
N PHE A 367 -10.18 5.35 4.48
CA PHE A 367 -9.25 6.17 5.26
C PHE A 367 -7.82 5.84 4.88
N HIS A 368 -6.93 6.83 4.93
CA HIS A 368 -5.49 6.63 4.90
C HIS A 368 -4.97 6.56 6.33
N THR A 369 -4.32 5.47 6.69
CA THR A 369 -3.79 5.21 8.03
C THR A 369 -2.26 5.27 8.10
N GLY A 370 -1.59 5.48 6.96
CA GLY A 370 -0.13 5.56 6.84
C GLY A 370 0.43 6.88 7.36
N GLU A 371 0.96 6.90 8.57
CA GLU A 371 1.75 8.05 9.09
C GLU A 371 3.22 8.01 8.64
N CYS A 372 3.71 6.82 8.25
CA CYS A 372 5.10 6.55 7.99
C CYS A 372 5.27 6.06 6.56
N GLY A 373 5.55 6.95 5.67
CA GLY A 373 5.79 6.65 4.26
C GLY A 373 6.97 7.44 3.71
N VAL A 374 7.22 7.31 2.42
CA VAL A 374 8.31 7.98 1.70
C VAL A 374 8.32 9.50 1.92
N HIS A 375 7.15 10.09 2.18
CA HIS A 375 6.94 11.53 2.35
C HIS A 375 6.84 12.00 3.81
N HIS A 376 6.81 11.09 4.80
CA HIS A 376 6.68 11.44 6.22
C HIS A 376 7.90 11.02 7.02
N ARG A 377 8.63 12.01 7.55
CA ARG A 377 9.85 11.82 8.37
C ARG A 377 9.58 11.82 9.88
N SER A 378 8.37 11.54 10.32
CA SER A 378 8.05 11.48 11.75
C SER A 378 8.79 10.33 12.44
N LYS A 379 9.50 10.63 13.55
CA LYS A 379 10.26 9.63 14.31
C LYS A 379 9.38 8.73 15.20
N ASN A 380 8.11 9.07 15.40
CA ASN A 380 7.16 8.35 16.28
C ASN A 380 5.90 7.97 15.51
N CYS A 381 6.07 7.15 14.49
CA CYS A 381 4.97 6.63 13.71
C CYS A 381 4.27 5.47 14.43
N SER A 382 2.98 5.58 14.69
CA SER A 382 2.16 4.50 15.27
C SER A 382 0.99 4.15 14.36
N SER A 383 1.14 3.06 13.60
CA SER A 383 0.05 2.51 12.78
C SER A 383 -1.22 2.27 13.59
N GLN A 384 -1.07 1.79 14.82
CA GLN A 384 -2.19 1.52 15.73
C GLN A 384 -3.00 2.77 16.05
N LYS A 385 -2.35 3.94 16.23
CA LYS A 385 -3.03 5.21 16.53
C LYS A 385 -3.94 5.63 15.38
N MET A 386 -3.45 5.59 14.13
CA MET A 386 -4.23 5.99 12.97
C MET A 386 -5.39 5.04 12.68
N VAL A 387 -5.16 3.73 12.80
CA VAL A 387 -6.21 2.72 12.71
C VAL A 387 -7.27 2.94 13.79
N GLN A 388 -6.85 3.24 15.03
CA GLN A 388 -7.80 3.52 16.12
C GLN A 388 -8.61 4.81 15.86
N GLN A 389 -8.00 5.85 15.29
CA GLN A 389 -8.72 7.06 14.88
C GLN A 389 -9.78 6.74 13.80
N ALA A 390 -9.43 5.95 12.78
CA ALA A 390 -10.40 5.51 11.78
C ALA A 390 -11.56 4.73 12.42
N ARG A 391 -11.26 3.79 13.31
CA ARG A 391 -12.28 3.03 14.07
C ARG A 391 -13.18 3.93 14.90
N ASN A 392 -12.64 4.94 15.58
CA ASN A 392 -13.41 5.90 16.38
C ASN A 392 -14.36 6.73 15.49
N VAL A 393 -13.89 7.19 14.35
CA VAL A 393 -14.73 7.93 13.38
C VAL A 393 -15.86 7.03 12.87
N ILE A 394 -15.56 5.78 12.48
CA ILE A 394 -16.56 4.81 12.02
C ILE A 394 -17.56 4.51 13.14
N GLY A 395 -17.10 4.32 14.38
CA GLY A 395 -17.97 4.07 15.54
C GLY A 395 -18.96 5.21 15.78
N SER A 396 -18.49 6.46 15.74
CA SER A 396 -19.35 7.65 15.88
C SER A 396 -20.28 7.85 14.69
N ALA A 397 -19.91 7.38 13.51
CA ALA A 397 -20.72 7.48 12.29
C ALA A 397 -21.74 6.34 12.11
N ARG A 398 -21.75 5.34 12.99
CA ARG A 398 -22.47 4.06 12.80
C ARG A 398 -23.95 4.22 12.36
N SER A 399 -24.67 5.19 12.93
CA SER A 399 -26.06 5.47 12.61
C SER A 399 -26.28 6.10 11.22
N TYR A 400 -25.21 6.58 10.58
CA TYR A 400 -25.25 7.30 9.31
C TYR A 400 -24.58 6.49 8.18
N LEU A 401 -24.09 5.29 8.49
CA LEU A 401 -23.61 4.34 7.49
C LEU A 401 -24.81 3.67 6.80
N PHE A 402 -24.57 3.10 5.62
CA PHE A 402 -25.60 2.46 4.78
C PHE A 402 -26.76 3.39 4.38
N PRO A 403 -26.48 4.57 3.79
CA PRO A 403 -27.52 5.47 3.36
C PRO A 403 -28.46 4.78 2.35
N LYS A 404 -29.77 5.11 2.39
CA LYS A 404 -30.76 4.54 1.45
C LYS A 404 -30.57 5.05 0.02
N SER A 405 -30.05 6.28 -0.13
CA SER A 405 -29.77 6.93 -1.40
C SER A 405 -28.64 7.93 -1.23
N ILE A 406 -28.02 8.34 -2.33
CA ILE A 406 -27.02 9.42 -2.32
C ILE A 406 -27.58 10.70 -2.94
N GLN A 407 -27.03 11.82 -2.50
CA GLN A 407 -27.31 13.15 -3.04
C GLN A 407 -26.12 13.62 -3.85
N VAL A 408 -26.32 13.79 -5.15
CA VAL A 408 -25.27 14.31 -6.02
C VAL A 408 -25.23 15.83 -5.97
N LYS A 409 -24.06 16.38 -5.69
CA LYS A 409 -23.78 17.81 -5.71
C LYS A 409 -22.77 18.09 -6.83
N HIS A 410 -22.87 19.25 -7.45
CA HIS A 410 -21.85 19.73 -8.37
C HIS A 410 -20.82 20.52 -7.58
N GLY A 411 -19.61 19.96 -7.50
CA GLY A 411 -18.48 20.64 -6.87
C GLY A 411 -17.95 21.78 -7.74
N MET A 412 -17.14 22.65 -7.12
CA MET A 412 -16.53 23.76 -7.85
C MET A 412 -15.62 23.20 -8.96
N GLN A 413 -15.96 23.50 -10.19
CA GLN A 413 -15.17 23.15 -11.38
C GLN A 413 -13.94 24.06 -11.47
N ARG A 414 -12.82 23.64 -10.87
CA ARG A 414 -11.57 24.40 -10.95
C ARG A 414 -10.92 24.21 -12.32
N ASN A 415 -10.31 25.26 -12.85
CA ASN A 415 -9.38 25.11 -13.97
C ASN A 415 -8.14 24.37 -13.48
N LEU A 416 -7.99 23.12 -13.94
CA LEU A 416 -6.83 22.32 -13.63
C LEU A 416 -5.63 22.82 -14.43
N LYS A 417 -4.51 23.08 -13.75
CA LYS A 417 -3.24 23.35 -14.40
C LYS A 417 -2.50 22.03 -14.60
N PRO A 418 -1.84 21.83 -15.76
CA PRO A 418 -0.97 20.68 -15.94
C PRO A 418 0.08 20.62 -14.82
N PRO A 419 0.34 19.45 -14.24
CA PRO A 419 1.36 19.32 -13.21
C PRO A 419 2.75 19.58 -13.79
N LYS A 420 3.62 20.17 -12.98
CA LYS A 420 5.06 20.08 -13.15
C LYS A 420 5.50 18.76 -12.53
N GLY A 421 6.38 18.02 -13.19
CA GLY A 421 6.95 16.80 -12.61
C GLY A 421 7.79 17.12 -11.36
N ASN A 422 7.89 16.14 -10.46
CA ASN A 422 8.75 16.20 -9.30
C ASN A 422 10.15 15.61 -9.56
N GLY A 423 10.42 15.17 -10.79
CA GLY A 423 11.67 14.54 -11.19
C GLY A 423 11.77 13.06 -10.79
N GLY A 424 12.98 12.53 -10.85
CA GLY A 424 13.30 11.14 -10.50
C GLY A 424 12.90 10.12 -11.56
N TRP A 425 12.50 10.58 -12.77
CA TRP A 425 12.07 9.71 -13.87
C TRP A 425 12.68 10.11 -15.22
N GLY A 426 13.93 10.58 -15.20
CA GLY A 426 14.66 10.98 -16.41
C GLY A 426 15.35 9.81 -17.16
N ASP A 427 15.43 8.61 -16.56
CA ASP A 427 16.14 7.47 -17.12
C ASP A 427 15.37 6.85 -18.30
N VAL A 428 16.00 6.81 -19.47
CA VAL A 428 15.40 6.27 -20.69
C VAL A 428 15.09 4.76 -20.58
N ARG A 429 15.80 4.02 -19.72
CA ARG A 429 15.54 2.60 -19.46
C ARG A 429 14.19 2.40 -18.75
N ASP A 430 13.88 3.29 -17.78
CA ASP A 430 12.58 3.29 -17.09
C ASP A 430 11.44 3.62 -18.06
N HIS A 431 11.62 4.58 -18.97
CA HIS A 431 10.63 4.90 -20.00
C HIS A 431 10.33 3.69 -20.90
N GLN A 432 11.38 3.00 -21.36
CA GLN A 432 11.24 1.82 -22.20
C GLN A 432 10.58 0.65 -21.48
N LEU A 433 10.95 0.39 -20.22
CA LEU A 433 10.33 -0.66 -19.40
C LEU A 433 8.85 -0.37 -19.16
N CYS A 434 8.50 0.87 -18.85
CA CYS A 434 7.12 1.31 -18.68
C CYS A 434 6.30 1.06 -19.96
N LEU A 435 6.81 1.46 -21.13
CA LEU A 435 6.13 1.23 -22.42
C LEU A 435 5.98 -0.26 -22.75
N ARG A 436 7.03 -1.07 -22.51
CA ARG A 436 6.93 -2.54 -22.73
C ARG A 436 5.87 -3.18 -21.85
N SER A 437 5.67 -2.69 -20.63
CA SER A 437 4.60 -3.18 -19.74
C SER A 437 3.19 -2.94 -20.30
N SER A 438 3.02 -1.96 -21.20
CA SER A 438 1.75 -1.72 -21.90
C SER A 438 1.50 -2.68 -23.05
N SER A 439 2.54 -3.37 -23.56
CA SER A 439 2.50 -4.18 -24.78
C SER A 439 2.20 -5.66 -24.54
N VAL A 440 1.96 -6.08 -23.29
CA VAL A 440 1.86 -7.50 -22.87
C VAL A 440 0.68 -8.27 -23.49
N SER A 441 -0.20 -7.61 -24.25
CA SER A 441 -1.36 -8.26 -24.88
C SER A 441 -1.08 -9.05 -26.16
N THR A 442 0.17 -9.16 -26.65
CA THR A 442 0.43 -9.77 -27.97
C THR A 442 1.33 -11.01 -27.99
N VAL A 443 1.74 -11.54 -26.84
CA VAL A 443 2.69 -12.68 -26.80
C VAL A 443 2.04 -13.95 -26.24
N HIS A 444 0.82 -14.28 -26.62
CA HIS A 444 0.28 -15.65 -26.56
C HIS A 444 -0.81 -15.79 -27.63
N ARG A 445 -0.39 -16.00 -28.87
CA ARG A 445 -1.10 -16.79 -29.88
C ARG A 445 -0.22 -17.93 -30.32
#